data_1e749c32f25d29d3f59549e6ae1c088a
#
_entry.id   1e749c32f25d29d3f59549e6ae1c088a
#
_cell.length_a   1.000
_cell.length_b   1.000
_cell.length_c   1.000
_cell.angle_alpha   90.00
_cell.angle_beta   90.00
_cell.angle_gamma   90.00
#
_symmetry.space_group_name_H-M   'P 1'
#
loop_
_entity.id
_entity.type
_entity.pdbx_description
1 polymer ?
#
loop_
_entity_poly.entity_id
_entity_poly.type
_entity_poly.pdbx_seq_one_letter_code
_entity_poly.pdbx_strand_id
1 'polypeptide(L)'
;IGGSVEGDLVKAEIISHEKNYYTAKLIEIIEESEYRITPECANFSLCGGCTLGNINFEYENKIKKQTVVSAFRRAGLDYAIVGDTLHTDERKHYRNNITLHYNGGKFGYYAEKTNVAVDFGKCLLCPASYYAVADYVNAHVSDIGMFAPSDMHIRDNSAGDITVSIYTGKKVPE
;
A
#
# COMPACT_ATOMS: atom_id res chain seq x y z
N ILE A 1 -7.33 13.49 -8.29
CA ILE A 1 -8.09 13.57 -7.02
C ILE A 1 -7.87 12.26 -6.30
N GLY A 2 -7.22 12.30 -5.10
CA GLY A 2 -7.02 11.09 -4.31
C GLY A 2 -8.36 10.52 -3.83
N GLY A 3 -8.50 9.18 -3.83
CA GLY A 3 -9.71 8.48 -3.39
C GLY A 3 -10.86 8.40 -4.42
N SER A 4 -10.80 9.16 -5.51
CA SER A 4 -11.77 9.01 -6.62
C SER A 4 -11.37 7.85 -7.54
N VAL A 5 -12.37 7.32 -8.23
CA VAL A 5 -12.25 6.29 -9.27
C VAL A 5 -12.68 6.91 -10.60
N GLU A 6 -12.08 6.47 -11.70
CA GLU A 6 -12.52 6.92 -13.03
C GLU A 6 -13.99 6.57 -13.25
N GLY A 7 -14.77 7.55 -13.68
CA GLY A 7 -16.23 7.44 -13.83
C GLY A 7 -17.03 7.93 -12.62
N ASP A 8 -16.40 8.23 -11.47
CA ASP A 8 -17.13 8.90 -10.39
C ASP A 8 -17.53 10.32 -10.78
N LEU A 9 -18.74 10.72 -10.42
CA LEU A 9 -19.13 12.13 -10.34
C LEU A 9 -18.83 12.62 -8.92
N VAL A 10 -17.95 13.60 -8.80
CA VAL A 10 -17.46 14.04 -7.49
C VAL A 10 -17.58 15.55 -7.28
N LYS A 11 -17.76 15.94 -6.03
CA LYS A 11 -17.51 17.30 -5.55
C LYS A 11 -16.10 17.35 -4.98
N ALA A 12 -15.28 18.27 -5.46
CA ALA A 12 -13.90 18.41 -5.05
C ALA A 12 -13.51 19.87 -4.85
N GLU A 13 -12.59 20.12 -3.92
CA GLU A 13 -11.99 21.42 -3.66
C GLU A 13 -10.63 21.47 -4.34
N ILE A 14 -10.40 22.48 -5.21
CA ILE A 14 -9.11 22.69 -5.85
C ILE A 14 -8.13 23.24 -4.81
N ILE A 15 -7.01 22.51 -4.58
CA ILE A 15 -5.97 22.87 -3.63
C ILE A 15 -4.85 23.64 -4.34
N SER A 16 -4.45 23.19 -5.53
CA SER A 16 -3.39 23.84 -6.31
C SER A 16 -3.62 23.70 -7.81
N HIS A 17 -3.02 24.59 -8.55
CA HIS A 17 -3.01 24.59 -10.00
C HIS A 17 -1.56 24.58 -10.49
N GLU A 18 -1.22 23.54 -11.23
CA GLU A 18 0.03 23.36 -11.93
C GLU A 18 -0.19 23.65 -13.44
N LYS A 19 0.90 23.79 -14.19
CA LYS A 19 0.81 24.16 -15.62
C LYS A 19 -0.17 23.31 -16.43
N ASN A 20 -0.27 22.02 -16.14
CA ASN A 20 -1.03 21.04 -16.94
C ASN A 20 -2.08 20.25 -16.14
N TYR A 21 -2.21 20.46 -14.84
CA TYR A 21 -3.18 19.76 -14.01
C TYR A 21 -3.54 20.54 -12.74
N TYR A 22 -4.67 20.18 -12.16
CA TYR A 22 -5.12 20.64 -10.85
C TYR A 22 -4.95 19.53 -9.82
N THR A 23 -4.51 19.89 -8.62
CA THR A 23 -4.64 19.01 -7.46
C THR A 23 -5.89 19.40 -6.71
N ALA A 24 -6.73 18.44 -6.36
CA ALA A 24 -7.97 18.70 -5.66
C ALA A 24 -8.18 17.65 -4.55
N LYS A 25 -8.84 18.09 -3.49
CA LYS A 25 -9.29 17.27 -2.38
C LYS A 25 -10.71 16.79 -2.66
N LEU A 26 -10.93 15.48 -2.56
CA LEU A 26 -12.26 14.90 -2.65
C LEU A 26 -13.09 15.34 -1.45
N ILE A 27 -14.27 15.91 -1.68
CA ILE A 27 -15.25 16.30 -0.65
C ILE A 27 -16.36 15.27 -0.56
N GLU A 28 -16.91 14.86 -1.72
CA GLU A 28 -18.07 13.98 -1.79
C GLU A 28 -18.07 13.22 -3.11
N ILE A 29 -18.56 11.99 -3.09
CA ILE A 29 -18.88 11.22 -4.28
C ILE A 29 -20.39 11.36 -4.48
N ILE A 30 -20.81 12.01 -5.57
CA ILE A 30 -22.21 12.25 -5.90
C ILE A 30 -22.80 11.02 -6.57
N GLU A 31 -22.05 10.44 -7.53
CA GLU A 31 -22.41 9.19 -8.22
C GLU A 31 -21.17 8.31 -8.28
N GLU A 32 -21.34 7.05 -7.91
CA GLU A 32 -20.24 6.08 -7.92
C GLU A 32 -20.05 5.50 -9.33
N SER A 33 -18.80 5.33 -9.70
CA SER A 33 -18.40 4.58 -10.90
C SER A 33 -18.83 3.11 -10.80
N GLU A 34 -19.18 2.50 -11.93
CA GLU A 34 -19.38 1.03 -12.03
C GLU A 34 -18.16 0.21 -11.65
N TYR A 35 -16.97 0.82 -11.66
CA TYR A 35 -15.71 0.18 -11.29
C TYR A 35 -15.42 0.28 -9.80
N ARG A 36 -16.14 1.11 -9.06
CA ARG A 36 -15.94 1.30 -7.62
C ARG A 36 -16.42 0.10 -6.84
N ILE A 37 -15.62 -0.27 -5.83
CA ILE A 37 -16.02 -1.23 -4.81
C ILE A 37 -15.70 -0.68 -3.42
N THR A 38 -16.38 -1.17 -2.41
CA THR A 38 -16.01 -0.94 -1.03
C THR A 38 -14.71 -1.70 -0.72
N PRO A 39 -13.65 -1.01 -0.26
CA PRO A 39 -12.43 -1.68 0.11
C PRO A 39 -12.64 -2.70 1.24
N GLU A 40 -12.15 -3.92 1.07
CA GLU A 40 -12.20 -4.94 2.12
C GLU A 40 -11.25 -4.63 3.30
N CYS A 41 -10.16 -3.89 3.04
CA CYS A 41 -9.18 -3.51 4.05
C CYS A 41 -9.67 -2.31 4.87
N ALA A 42 -9.85 -2.49 6.17
CA ALA A 42 -10.28 -1.42 7.07
C ALA A 42 -9.30 -0.21 7.12
N ASN A 43 -8.04 -0.44 6.79
CA ASN A 43 -7.00 0.60 6.77
C ASN A 43 -6.77 1.22 5.39
N PHE A 44 -7.60 0.93 4.38
CA PHE A 44 -7.35 1.37 3.00
C PHE A 44 -7.21 2.90 2.87
N SER A 45 -7.99 3.67 3.59
CA SER A 45 -7.94 5.14 3.55
C SER A 45 -6.86 5.76 4.43
N LEU A 46 -6.23 4.97 5.29
CA LEU A 46 -5.21 5.43 6.25
C LEU A 46 -3.81 5.00 5.84
N CYS A 47 -3.68 3.76 5.38
CA CYS A 47 -2.42 3.14 5.00
C CYS A 47 -2.00 3.54 3.58
N GLY A 48 -0.75 3.99 3.41
CA GLY A 48 -0.18 4.32 2.10
C GLY A 48 0.20 3.12 1.22
N GLY A 49 -0.04 1.88 1.68
CA GLY A 49 0.43 0.66 1.01
C GLY A 49 -0.38 0.21 -0.21
N CYS A 50 -1.61 0.71 -0.39
CA CYS A 50 -2.52 0.31 -1.47
C CYS A 50 -3.19 1.51 -2.12
N THR A 51 -3.20 1.55 -3.45
CA THR A 51 -3.80 2.65 -4.22
C THR A 51 -5.03 2.23 -5.03
N LEU A 52 -5.24 0.94 -5.25
CA LEU A 52 -6.28 0.40 -6.13
C LEU A 52 -7.31 -0.50 -5.40
N GLY A 53 -7.36 -0.43 -4.05
CA GLY A 53 -8.24 -1.27 -3.26
C GLY A 53 -9.72 -0.90 -3.33
N ASN A 54 -10.07 0.23 -3.93
CA ASN A 54 -11.43 0.73 -4.10
C ASN A 54 -11.99 0.54 -5.52
N ILE A 55 -11.33 -0.29 -6.33
CA ILE A 55 -11.79 -0.63 -7.69
C ILE A 55 -11.91 -2.14 -7.88
N ASN A 56 -12.78 -2.57 -8.76
CA ASN A 56 -12.93 -3.98 -9.09
C ASN A 56 -11.71 -4.52 -9.84
N PHE A 57 -11.54 -5.83 -9.82
CA PHE A 57 -10.33 -6.49 -10.32
C PHE A 57 -10.17 -6.36 -11.85
N GLU A 58 -11.25 -6.41 -12.57
CA GLU A 58 -11.22 -6.26 -14.03
C GLU A 58 -10.67 -4.88 -14.42
N TYR A 59 -11.16 -3.86 -13.75
CA TYR A 59 -10.71 -2.49 -13.99
C TYR A 59 -9.27 -2.25 -13.49
N GLU A 60 -8.87 -2.87 -12.38
CA GLU A 60 -7.48 -2.86 -11.90
C GLU A 60 -6.52 -3.38 -12.98
N ASN A 61 -6.82 -4.51 -13.61
CA ASN A 61 -6.01 -5.07 -14.69
C ASN A 61 -5.97 -4.16 -15.91
N LYS A 62 -7.10 -3.55 -16.27
CA LYS A 62 -7.20 -2.56 -17.35
C LYS A 62 -6.29 -1.34 -17.08
N ILE A 63 -6.34 -0.77 -15.88
CA ILE A 63 -5.49 0.37 -15.49
C ILE A 63 -4.01 0.00 -15.56
N LYS A 64 -3.62 -1.17 -15.03
CA LYS A 64 -2.23 -1.64 -15.07
C LYS A 64 -1.72 -1.73 -16.52
N LYS A 65 -2.49 -2.35 -17.41
CA LYS A 65 -2.17 -2.40 -18.84
C LYS A 65 -2.07 -1.00 -19.45
N GLN A 66 -3.05 -0.14 -19.21
CA GLN A 66 -3.07 1.23 -19.74
C GLN A 66 -1.89 2.07 -19.27
N THR A 67 -1.43 1.86 -18.04
CA THR A 67 -0.23 2.53 -17.50
C THR A 67 0.99 2.19 -18.33
N VAL A 68 1.22 0.92 -18.65
CA VAL A 68 2.33 0.47 -19.50
C VAL A 68 2.17 0.99 -20.92
N VAL A 69 1.00 0.85 -21.54
CA VAL A 69 0.70 1.39 -22.87
C VAL A 69 0.99 2.89 -22.96
N SER A 70 0.59 3.65 -21.94
CA SER A 70 0.82 5.09 -21.88
C SER A 70 2.29 5.44 -21.74
N ALA A 71 3.07 4.65 -20.99
CA ALA A 71 4.52 4.81 -20.87
C ALA A 71 5.22 4.55 -22.22
N PHE A 72 4.86 3.47 -22.91
CA PHE A 72 5.39 3.15 -24.25
C PHE A 72 5.08 4.24 -25.25
N ARG A 73 3.82 4.72 -25.28
CA ARG A 73 3.42 5.82 -26.16
C ARG A 73 4.21 7.10 -25.93
N ARG A 74 4.42 7.48 -24.65
CA ARG A 74 5.24 8.66 -24.32
C ARG A 74 6.71 8.51 -24.71
N ALA A 75 7.23 7.28 -24.68
CA ALA A 75 8.60 6.97 -25.08
C ALA A 75 8.76 6.80 -26.61
N GLY A 76 7.68 6.90 -27.41
CA GLY A 76 7.71 6.65 -28.85
C GLY A 76 7.93 5.18 -29.23
N LEU A 77 7.64 4.25 -28.31
CA LEU A 77 7.77 2.82 -28.53
C LEU A 77 6.46 2.23 -29.08
N ASP A 78 6.57 1.08 -29.74
CA ASP A 78 5.39 0.35 -30.20
C ASP A 78 4.65 -0.26 -29.01
N TYR A 79 3.47 0.29 -28.74
CA TYR A 79 2.61 -0.15 -27.64
C TYR A 79 1.67 -1.30 -28.02
N ALA A 80 1.60 -1.68 -29.31
CA ALA A 80 0.78 -2.80 -29.78
C ALA A 80 1.29 -4.15 -29.23
N ILE A 81 2.57 -4.22 -28.82
CA ILE A 81 3.16 -5.41 -28.22
C ILE A 81 2.74 -5.63 -26.77
N VAL A 82 2.09 -4.66 -26.12
CA VAL A 82 1.67 -4.77 -24.71
C VAL A 82 0.45 -5.69 -24.62
N GLY A 83 0.68 -6.91 -24.13
CA GLY A 83 -0.35 -7.91 -23.91
C GLY A 83 -1.26 -7.58 -22.72
N ASP A 84 -2.14 -8.51 -22.38
CA ASP A 84 -3.00 -8.40 -21.21
C ASP A 84 -2.21 -8.58 -19.93
N THR A 85 -2.72 -8.04 -18.82
CA THR A 85 -2.12 -8.21 -17.51
C THR A 85 -2.20 -9.67 -17.11
N LEU A 86 -1.04 -10.27 -16.82
CA LEU A 86 -0.98 -11.60 -16.20
C LEU A 86 -1.23 -11.47 -14.71
N HIS A 87 -2.05 -12.32 -14.18
CA HIS A 87 -2.38 -12.36 -12.74
C HIS A 87 -2.51 -13.80 -12.27
N THR A 88 -2.42 -13.99 -10.96
CA THR A 88 -2.77 -15.24 -10.29
C THR A 88 -4.20 -15.12 -9.74
N ASP A 89 -4.86 -16.25 -9.48
CA ASP A 89 -6.16 -16.27 -8.81
C ASP A 89 -6.03 -15.88 -7.33
N GLU A 90 -4.86 -16.06 -6.75
CA GLU A 90 -4.53 -15.65 -5.38
C GLU A 90 -4.31 -14.13 -5.31
N ARG A 91 -5.26 -13.44 -4.72
CA ARG A 91 -5.24 -11.96 -4.61
C ARG A 91 -4.89 -11.47 -3.19
N LYS A 92 -4.93 -12.36 -2.22
CA LYS A 92 -4.65 -12.09 -0.81
C LYS A 92 -3.49 -12.96 -0.34
N HIS A 93 -2.85 -12.55 0.72
CA HIS A 93 -1.80 -13.31 1.40
C HIS A 93 -0.58 -13.69 0.55
N TYR A 94 -0.35 -13.00 -0.59
CA TYR A 94 0.73 -13.32 -1.53
C TYR A 94 2.06 -12.64 -1.18
N ARG A 95 2.05 -11.66 -0.29
CA ARG A 95 3.28 -10.96 0.09
C ARG A 95 4.12 -11.84 1.01
N ASN A 96 5.33 -12.13 0.56
CA ASN A 96 6.35 -12.85 1.30
C ASN A 96 7.46 -11.95 1.85
N ASN A 97 7.30 -10.64 1.75
CA ASN A 97 8.26 -9.65 2.25
C ASN A 97 7.54 -8.33 2.54
N ILE A 98 7.73 -7.80 3.73
CA ILE A 98 7.21 -6.49 4.14
C ILE A 98 8.23 -5.72 4.95
N THR A 99 8.10 -4.40 4.92
CA THR A 99 8.81 -3.49 5.81
C THR A 99 7.78 -2.72 6.62
N LEU A 100 7.89 -2.76 7.93
CA LEU A 100 7.14 -1.93 8.86
C LEU A 100 8.08 -0.88 9.46
N HIS A 101 7.60 0.33 9.63
CA HIS A 101 8.37 1.47 10.09
C HIS A 101 8.03 1.78 11.55
N TYR A 102 9.04 2.11 12.34
CA TYR A 102 8.86 2.48 13.73
C TYR A 102 8.52 3.96 13.86
N ASN A 103 7.39 4.27 14.46
CA ASN A 103 7.03 5.63 14.85
C ASN A 103 6.02 5.58 15.99
N GLY A 104 6.15 6.50 16.95
CA GLY A 104 5.18 6.62 18.04
C GLY A 104 5.07 5.39 18.96
N GLY A 105 6.15 4.62 19.11
CA GLY A 105 6.19 3.47 20.00
C GLY A 105 5.69 2.16 19.40
N LYS A 106 5.50 2.09 18.08
CA LYS A 106 5.05 0.88 17.38
C LYS A 106 5.60 0.78 15.96
N PHE A 107 5.64 -0.44 15.43
CA PHE A 107 5.87 -0.72 14.02
C PHE A 107 4.54 -0.78 13.27
N GLY A 108 4.50 -0.15 12.10
CA GLY A 108 3.34 -0.15 11.21
C GLY A 108 3.71 0.32 9.81
N TYR A 109 2.73 0.39 8.92
CA TYR A 109 2.92 1.05 7.64
C TYR A 109 2.81 2.57 7.82
N TYR A 110 3.45 3.34 6.95
CA TYR A 110 3.21 4.78 6.94
C TYR A 110 1.81 5.10 6.38
N ALA A 111 1.16 6.07 7.00
CA ALA A 111 0.01 6.73 6.42
C ALA A 111 0.42 7.43 5.12
N GLU A 112 -0.50 7.55 4.17
CA GLU A 112 -0.21 8.12 2.85
C GLU A 112 0.43 9.52 2.98
N LYS A 113 1.58 9.70 2.31
CA LYS A 113 2.36 10.95 2.27
C LYS A 113 2.83 11.45 3.65
N THR A 114 2.98 10.58 4.60
CA THR A 114 3.47 10.91 5.95
C THR A 114 4.52 9.92 6.42
N ASN A 115 5.19 10.25 7.55
CA ASN A 115 6.06 9.32 8.27
C ASN A 115 5.38 8.85 9.58
N VAL A 116 4.06 8.94 9.67
CA VAL A 116 3.31 8.47 10.83
C VAL A 116 2.95 7.00 10.62
N ALA A 117 3.38 6.12 11.53
CA ALA A 117 3.01 4.73 11.46
C ALA A 117 1.54 4.54 11.82
N VAL A 118 0.79 3.90 10.94
CA VAL A 118 -0.56 3.42 11.20
C VAL A 118 -0.51 1.95 11.58
N ASP A 119 -1.49 1.50 12.31
CA ASP A 119 -1.60 0.12 12.74
C ASP A 119 -1.47 -0.82 11.53
N PHE A 120 -0.58 -1.83 11.66
CA PHE A 120 -0.44 -2.84 10.64
C PHE A 120 -1.73 -3.64 10.46
N GLY A 121 -2.45 -3.89 11.56
CA GLY A 121 -3.72 -4.60 11.57
C GLY A 121 -3.65 -5.94 10.85
N LYS A 122 -4.76 -6.34 10.27
CA LYS A 122 -4.85 -7.53 9.41
C LYS A 122 -4.71 -7.13 7.95
N CYS A 123 -3.49 -6.86 7.50
CA CYS A 123 -3.22 -6.53 6.10
C CYS A 123 -3.55 -7.71 5.19
N LEU A 124 -4.57 -7.59 4.35
CA LEU A 124 -5.06 -8.67 3.49
C LEU A 124 -4.03 -9.21 2.49
N LEU A 125 -2.94 -8.48 2.26
CA LEU A 125 -1.89 -8.89 1.34
C LEU A 125 -0.84 -9.81 2.00
N CYS A 126 -0.80 -9.85 3.33
CA CYS A 126 0.20 -10.59 4.10
C CYS A 126 -0.36 -11.87 4.70
N PRO A 127 0.46 -12.92 4.86
CA PRO A 127 0.09 -14.11 5.63
C PRO A 127 -0.28 -13.78 7.08
N ALA A 128 -1.17 -14.58 7.67
CA ALA A 128 -1.59 -14.38 9.06
C ALA A 128 -0.45 -14.49 10.08
N SER A 129 0.60 -15.26 9.77
CA SER A 129 1.80 -15.37 10.57
C SER A 129 2.53 -14.04 10.77
N TYR A 130 2.44 -13.11 9.79
CA TYR A 130 3.05 -11.79 9.89
C TYR A 130 2.35 -10.90 10.93
N TYR A 131 1.02 -11.09 11.12
CA TYR A 131 0.29 -10.38 12.17
C TYR A 131 0.78 -10.80 13.55
N ALA A 132 0.91 -12.11 13.77
CA ALA A 132 1.40 -12.64 15.03
C ALA A 132 2.81 -12.12 15.36
N VAL A 133 3.69 -12.03 14.36
CA VAL A 133 5.04 -11.44 14.51
C VAL A 133 4.96 -9.96 14.86
N ALA A 134 4.19 -9.18 14.09
CA ALA A 134 4.08 -7.74 14.31
C ALA A 134 3.44 -7.41 15.66
N ASP A 135 2.39 -8.15 16.05
CA ASP A 135 1.73 -8.00 17.35
C ASP A 135 2.69 -8.33 18.51
N TYR A 136 3.44 -9.43 18.38
CA TYR A 136 4.44 -9.82 19.39
C TYR A 136 5.51 -8.74 19.55
N VAL A 137 6.11 -8.28 18.45
CA VAL A 137 7.17 -7.25 18.51
C VAL A 137 6.61 -5.94 19.06
N ASN A 138 5.41 -5.54 18.65
CA ASN A 138 4.78 -4.31 19.15
C ASN A 138 4.44 -4.39 20.64
N ALA A 139 4.07 -5.55 21.16
CA ALA A 139 3.83 -5.75 22.59
C ALA A 139 5.12 -5.64 23.42
N HIS A 140 6.30 -5.92 22.83
CA HIS A 140 7.61 -5.91 23.47
C HIS A 140 8.51 -4.76 22.98
N VAL A 141 7.95 -3.79 22.29
CA VAL A 141 8.73 -2.71 21.66
C VAL A 141 9.51 -1.86 22.68
N SER A 142 9.04 -1.77 23.94
CA SER A 142 9.76 -1.12 25.02
C SER A 142 11.15 -1.72 25.28
N ASP A 143 11.30 -3.02 25.09
CA ASP A 143 12.54 -3.76 25.36
C ASP A 143 13.64 -3.39 24.36
N ILE A 144 13.24 -2.99 23.14
CA ILE A 144 14.14 -2.57 22.07
C ILE A 144 14.19 -1.07 21.86
N GLY A 145 13.32 -0.30 22.51
CA GLY A 145 13.19 1.16 22.31
C GLY A 145 14.49 1.92 22.58
N MET A 146 15.33 1.46 23.54
CA MET A 146 16.62 2.04 23.86
C MET A 146 17.63 1.98 22.70
N PHE A 147 17.46 1.08 21.74
CA PHE A 147 18.31 0.91 20.56
C PHE A 147 17.88 1.78 19.38
N ALA A 148 16.86 2.63 19.55
CA ALA A 148 16.31 3.51 18.52
C ALA A 148 15.95 2.72 17.24
N PRO A 149 14.95 1.82 17.31
CA PRO A 149 14.53 1.05 16.15
C PRO A 149 13.98 1.98 15.07
N SER A 150 14.22 1.65 13.80
CA SER A 150 13.72 2.39 12.63
C SER A 150 12.77 1.56 11.81
N ASP A 151 13.15 0.33 11.49
CA ASP A 151 12.42 -0.52 10.57
C ASP A 151 12.41 -1.97 11.05
N MET A 152 11.35 -2.70 10.70
CA MET A 152 11.23 -4.13 10.87
C MET A 152 10.91 -4.78 9.52
N HIS A 153 11.81 -5.64 9.06
CA HIS A 153 11.55 -6.47 7.88
C HIS A 153 11.06 -7.84 8.32
N ILE A 154 9.96 -8.28 7.75
CA ILE A 154 9.43 -9.63 7.92
C ILE A 154 9.44 -10.29 6.55
N ARG A 155 10.02 -11.46 6.46
CA ARG A 155 10.17 -12.22 5.23
C ARG A 155 9.95 -13.70 5.51
N ASP A 156 9.29 -14.40 4.61
CA ASP A 156 9.24 -15.86 4.60
C ASP A 156 9.93 -16.47 3.38
N ASN A 157 10.18 -17.76 3.46
CA ASN A 157 10.66 -18.56 2.35
C ASN A 157 9.57 -19.56 1.91
N SER A 158 9.84 -20.30 0.84
CA SER A 158 8.91 -21.32 0.32
C SER A 158 8.67 -22.51 1.27
N ALA A 159 9.50 -22.66 2.32
CA ALA A 159 9.34 -23.68 3.35
C ALA A 159 8.47 -23.19 4.53
N GLY A 160 8.12 -21.90 4.56
CA GLY A 160 7.31 -21.29 5.62
C GLY A 160 8.11 -20.77 6.81
N ASP A 161 9.46 -20.77 6.72
CA ASP A 161 10.29 -20.17 7.77
C ASP A 161 10.21 -18.65 7.69
N ILE A 162 10.05 -17.99 8.83
CA ILE A 162 9.96 -16.54 8.92
C ILE A 162 11.24 -15.97 9.48
N THR A 163 11.81 -15.00 8.77
CA THR A 163 12.94 -14.19 9.23
C THR A 163 12.43 -12.80 9.59
N VAL A 164 12.82 -12.33 10.77
CA VAL A 164 12.53 -10.97 11.25
C VAL A 164 13.85 -10.23 11.46
N SER A 165 13.99 -9.08 10.82
CA SER A 165 15.17 -8.21 10.99
C SER A 165 14.71 -6.85 11.49
N ILE A 166 15.23 -6.41 12.63
CA ILE A 166 14.95 -5.08 13.20
C ILE A 166 16.21 -4.22 13.03
N TYR A 167 16.04 -3.11 12.33
CA TYR A 167 17.11 -2.13 12.14
C TYR A 167 17.08 -1.11 13.27
N THR A 168 18.24 -0.79 13.79
CA THR A 168 18.38 0.11 14.95
C THR A 168 19.45 1.16 14.69
N GLY A 169 19.24 2.38 15.19
CA GLY A 169 20.21 3.47 15.12
C GLY A 169 21.35 3.34 16.10
N LYS A 170 21.25 2.45 17.10
CA LYS A 170 22.29 2.16 18.10
C LYS A 170 22.67 0.69 18.05
N LYS A 171 23.94 0.40 18.39
CA LYS A 171 24.43 -0.98 18.45
C LYS A 171 23.69 -1.77 19.53
N VAL A 172 23.19 -2.95 19.16
CA VAL A 172 22.61 -3.91 20.10
C VAL A 172 23.77 -4.73 20.69
N PRO A 173 23.84 -4.97 22.00
CA PRO A 173 24.83 -5.87 22.61
C PRO A 173 24.72 -7.29 22.05
N GLU A 174 25.84 -8.00 22.02
CA GLU A 174 25.90 -9.41 21.65
C GLU A 174 25.27 -10.29 22.74
#